data_b580d7c34f7c7d3cd3740dd739cd0344
#
_entry.id   b580d7c34f7c7d3cd3740dd739cd0344
#
_cell.length_a   1.000
_cell.length_b   1.000
_cell.length_c   1.000
_cell.angle_alpha   90.00
_cell.angle_beta   90.00
_cell.angle_gamma   90.00
#
_symmetry.space_group_name_H-M   'P 1'
#
loop_
_entity.id
_entity.type
_entity.pdbx_description
1 polymer ?
#
loop_
_entity_poly.entity_id
_entity_poly.type
_entity_poly.pdbx_seq_one_letter_code
_entity_poly.pdbx_strand_id
1 'polypeptide(L)'
;MATEAFHEWLRHEGRIVIVGASLAGLRAAETLRAEGFAGPLTMIGDEPYEPYDRPPLSKAVLLGMASPDHTELPRRRDIDATWRLGVAAAGLDMAAKRVRLADGEEVPYDRLLIATGVHARPWPKEDEAQLDGVFVLRTRDDAVRLHRRMKGPPRRVLVIGAGFTGSEIASACRNQGIAVTVAERAGAPLVGALGGVIGAVAAELHRENGVDLRTGVMVTGLEGDATGRVRAAHLSDSSVVETDVVVVSLGATRNTDWLVGSGLGAGPRGIACDAGCRAFDFRGIVTDDIYVAGDVARSPHPLFGYQFLSLEHWGNAVAQAEVAAHNMISASADRRPHMWVPAFWSSQFGVNIKSVGVPSMGEEVMITQGSLTERRFVGVYGYQGRVIAAVSFDNTRWLEFYQRLIETGAPFPVEFTTVDRRPEGRKPVPADFPDPSLPTHGPTVTLSGYSPADRQLVFTPARH
;
A
#
# COMPACT_ATOMS: atom_id res chain seq x y z
N MET A 1 -5.18 30.74 -25.57
CA MET A 1 -6.02 31.85 -25.02
C MET A 1 -7.09 31.32 -24.06
N ALA A 2 -8.17 30.62 -24.51
CA ALA A 2 -9.21 30.17 -23.57
C ALA A 2 -8.69 29.16 -22.53
N THR A 3 -7.80 28.25 -22.91
CA THR A 3 -7.22 27.26 -22.05
C THR A 3 -6.23 27.86 -21.02
N GLU A 4 -5.43 28.80 -21.41
CA GLU A 4 -4.49 29.54 -20.54
C GLU A 4 -5.24 30.37 -19.51
N ALA A 5 -6.27 31.11 -19.95
CA ALA A 5 -7.13 31.90 -19.07
C ALA A 5 -7.84 31.00 -18.01
N PHE A 6 -8.24 29.77 -18.39
CA PHE A 6 -8.82 28.83 -17.45
C PHE A 6 -7.80 28.37 -16.43
N HIS A 7 -6.56 28.04 -16.80
CA HIS A 7 -5.52 27.63 -15.86
C HIS A 7 -5.09 28.75 -14.93
N GLU A 8 -5.03 30.01 -15.45
CA GLU A 8 -4.77 31.19 -14.64
C GLU A 8 -5.87 31.38 -13.57
N TRP A 9 -7.12 31.36 -14.01
CA TRP A 9 -8.27 31.43 -13.10
C TRP A 9 -8.25 30.29 -12.09
N LEU A 10 -8.00 29.04 -12.54
CA LEU A 10 -7.93 27.88 -11.65
C LEU A 10 -6.89 28.06 -10.55
N ARG A 11 -5.73 28.60 -10.87
CA ARG A 11 -4.64 28.81 -9.91
C ARG A 11 -4.99 29.82 -8.82
N HIS A 12 -5.81 30.80 -9.12
CA HIS A 12 -6.10 31.90 -8.19
C HIS A 12 -7.48 31.82 -7.53
N GLU A 13 -8.48 31.33 -8.24
CA GLU A 13 -9.88 31.36 -7.82
C GLU A 13 -10.54 29.96 -7.80
N GLY A 14 -10.01 28.99 -8.53
CA GLY A 14 -10.55 27.65 -8.62
C GLY A 14 -10.49 26.93 -7.26
N ARG A 15 -11.53 26.13 -6.98
CA ARG A 15 -11.67 25.37 -5.73
C ARG A 15 -11.07 23.99 -5.90
N ILE A 16 -10.08 23.65 -5.11
CA ILE A 16 -9.54 22.29 -5.04
C ILE A 16 -10.00 21.62 -3.77
N VAL A 17 -10.57 20.42 -3.91
CA VAL A 17 -10.98 19.56 -2.81
C VAL A 17 -10.10 18.32 -2.82
N ILE A 18 -9.56 17.96 -1.66
CA ILE A 18 -8.78 16.73 -1.43
C ILE A 18 -9.56 15.87 -0.43
N VAL A 19 -10.02 14.70 -0.88
CA VAL A 19 -10.67 13.70 -0.02
C VAL A 19 -9.65 12.67 0.39
N GLY A 20 -9.27 12.69 1.66
CA GLY A 20 -8.21 11.90 2.26
C GLY A 20 -7.14 12.78 2.89
N ALA A 21 -7.33 13.15 4.18
CA ALA A 21 -6.41 13.99 4.95
C ALA A 21 -5.29 13.16 5.61
N SER A 22 -4.57 12.35 4.83
CA SER A 22 -3.41 11.58 5.28
C SER A 22 -2.19 11.92 4.43
N LEU A 23 -1.19 11.04 4.33
CA LEU A 23 0.08 11.29 3.67
C LEU A 23 -0.07 11.84 2.23
N ALA A 24 -0.82 11.14 1.38
CA ALA A 24 -0.99 11.58 -0.01
C ALA A 24 -1.69 12.93 -0.11
N GLY A 25 -2.78 13.13 0.65
CA GLY A 25 -3.48 14.41 0.67
C GLY A 25 -2.61 15.56 1.17
N LEU A 26 -1.85 15.35 2.25
CA LEU A 26 -0.90 16.33 2.77
C LEU A 26 0.14 16.73 1.72
N ARG A 27 0.80 15.75 1.08
CA ARG A 27 1.84 16.01 0.08
C ARG A 27 1.29 16.69 -1.18
N ALA A 28 0.07 16.34 -1.59
CA ALA A 28 -0.61 17.03 -2.68
C ALA A 28 -0.89 18.50 -2.34
N ALA A 29 -1.42 18.77 -1.15
CA ALA A 29 -1.70 20.12 -0.69
C ALA A 29 -0.42 20.99 -0.62
N GLU A 30 0.66 20.43 -0.08
CA GLU A 30 1.98 21.08 -0.05
C GLU A 30 2.51 21.37 -1.45
N THR A 31 2.35 20.43 -2.39
CA THR A 31 2.80 20.61 -3.79
C THR A 31 1.96 21.66 -4.50
N LEU A 32 0.64 21.66 -4.35
CA LEU A 32 -0.22 22.71 -4.89
C LEU A 32 0.24 24.09 -4.46
N ARG A 33 0.48 24.30 -3.15
CA ARG A 33 0.97 25.58 -2.64
C ARG A 33 2.39 25.90 -3.11
N ALA A 34 3.25 24.88 -3.26
CA ALA A 34 4.60 25.03 -3.79
C ALA A 34 4.63 25.54 -5.23
N GLU A 35 3.68 25.06 -6.03
CA GLU A 35 3.59 25.37 -7.45
C GLU A 35 2.68 26.57 -7.76
N GLY A 36 2.32 27.34 -6.71
CA GLY A 36 1.65 28.63 -6.86
C GLY A 36 0.11 28.57 -6.93
N PHE A 37 -0.51 27.47 -6.53
CA PHE A 37 -1.97 27.45 -6.35
C PHE A 37 -2.35 28.32 -5.15
N ALA A 38 -3.08 29.41 -5.38
CA ALA A 38 -3.52 30.37 -4.37
C ALA A 38 -5.04 30.29 -4.08
N GLY A 39 -5.78 29.50 -4.86
CA GLY A 39 -7.22 29.34 -4.71
C GLY A 39 -7.64 28.59 -3.44
N PRO A 40 -8.95 28.54 -3.15
CA PRO A 40 -9.50 27.80 -2.01
C PRO A 40 -9.15 26.33 -2.05
N LEU A 41 -8.61 25.81 -0.92
CA LEU A 41 -8.23 24.41 -0.72
C LEU A 41 -9.00 23.82 0.44
N THR A 42 -9.69 22.71 0.24
CA THR A 42 -10.41 22.00 1.28
C THR A 42 -9.86 20.59 1.44
N MET A 43 -9.51 20.22 2.67
CA MET A 43 -9.02 18.89 3.06
C MET A 43 -10.10 18.17 3.85
N ILE A 44 -10.53 16.98 3.39
CA ILE A 44 -11.57 16.17 4.03
C ILE A 44 -10.94 14.87 4.53
N GLY A 45 -11.16 14.53 5.81
CA GLY A 45 -10.69 13.31 6.44
C GLY A 45 -11.71 12.71 7.38
N ASP A 46 -11.88 11.38 7.32
CA ASP A 46 -12.77 10.62 8.19
C ASP A 46 -12.23 10.49 9.63
N GLU A 47 -10.91 10.48 9.79
CA GLU A 47 -10.26 10.50 11.10
C GLU A 47 -10.21 11.93 11.67
N PRO A 48 -10.39 12.12 13.00
CA PRO A 48 -10.39 13.45 13.62
C PRO A 48 -8.98 14.02 13.83
N TYR A 49 -7.97 13.41 13.24
CA TYR A 49 -6.56 13.74 13.43
C TYR A 49 -5.99 14.47 12.23
N GLU A 50 -5.05 15.38 12.47
CA GLU A 50 -4.16 15.86 11.45
C GLU A 50 -3.34 14.70 10.82
N PRO A 51 -2.80 14.87 9.61
CA PRO A 51 -2.02 13.84 8.94
C PRO A 51 -0.89 13.29 9.82
N TYR A 52 -0.85 11.98 9.99
CA TYR A 52 0.14 11.29 10.80
C TYR A 52 0.77 10.11 10.06
N ASP A 53 1.95 9.68 10.52
CA ASP A 53 2.71 8.59 9.93
C ASP A 53 2.23 7.23 10.44
N ARG A 54 1.86 6.32 9.52
CA ARG A 54 1.31 5.00 9.86
C ARG A 54 2.38 3.92 10.12
N PRO A 55 3.55 3.90 9.45
CA PRO A 55 4.58 2.88 9.68
C PRO A 55 5.03 2.72 11.13
N PRO A 56 5.07 3.74 11.99
CA PRO A 56 5.40 3.56 13.40
C PRO A 56 4.39 2.74 14.20
N LEU A 57 3.12 2.64 13.74
CA LEU A 57 2.03 2.03 14.49
C LEU A 57 2.25 0.55 14.79
N SER A 58 2.83 -0.22 13.85
CA SER A 58 3.18 -1.64 14.01
C SER A 58 4.54 -1.87 14.68
N LYS A 59 5.28 -0.81 14.96
CA LYS A 59 6.67 -0.85 15.47
C LYS A 59 6.80 -0.08 16.77
N ALA A 60 7.33 1.14 16.71
CA ALA A 60 7.65 1.95 17.88
C ALA A 60 6.43 2.22 18.79
N VAL A 61 5.26 2.45 18.21
CA VAL A 61 4.02 2.67 18.98
C VAL A 61 3.58 1.38 19.68
N LEU A 62 3.57 0.26 18.96
CA LEU A 62 3.18 -1.03 19.53
C LEU A 62 4.15 -1.48 20.64
N LEU A 63 5.44 -1.18 20.48
CA LEU A 63 6.48 -1.43 21.49
C LEU A 63 6.42 -0.44 22.67
N GLY A 64 5.60 0.61 22.62
CA GLY A 64 5.56 1.65 23.65
C GLY A 64 6.78 2.58 23.65
N MET A 65 7.58 2.56 22.60
CA MET A 65 8.76 3.42 22.43
C MET A 65 8.39 4.81 21.89
N ALA A 66 7.23 4.95 21.25
CA ALA A 66 6.67 6.22 20.80
C ALA A 66 5.21 6.33 21.22
N SER A 67 4.78 7.54 21.57
CA SER A 67 3.35 7.81 21.75
C SER A 67 2.65 7.85 20.39
N PRO A 68 1.43 7.28 20.27
CA PRO A 68 0.62 7.47 19.08
C PRO A 68 0.34 8.95 18.79
N ASP A 69 0.37 9.81 19.81
CA ASP A 69 0.16 11.25 19.69
C ASP A 69 1.37 11.98 19.07
N HIS A 70 2.51 11.34 18.98
CA HIS A 70 3.75 11.90 18.43
C HIS A 70 4.14 11.22 17.10
N THR A 71 3.16 10.87 16.29
CA THR A 71 3.36 10.29 14.96
C THR A 71 3.00 11.27 13.83
N GLU A 72 2.82 12.53 14.13
CA GLU A 72 2.47 13.57 13.17
C GLU A 72 3.45 13.62 12.01
N LEU A 73 2.93 13.79 10.80
CA LEU A 73 3.78 13.98 9.62
C LEU A 73 4.34 15.40 9.64
N PRO A 74 5.66 15.57 9.48
CA PRO A 74 6.24 16.89 9.39
C PRO A 74 5.70 17.63 8.16
N ARG A 75 5.17 18.82 8.38
CA ARG A 75 4.78 19.73 7.29
C ARG A 75 6.04 20.33 6.66
N ARG A 76 6.14 20.24 5.35
CA ARG A 76 7.23 20.83 4.58
C ARG A 76 7.05 22.34 4.37
N ARG A 77 5.79 22.80 4.51
CA ARG A 77 5.37 24.21 4.38
C ARG A 77 4.05 24.44 5.05
N ASP A 78 3.69 25.69 5.23
CA ASP A 78 2.35 26.08 5.65
C ASP A 78 1.34 25.79 4.54
N ILE A 79 0.18 25.28 4.94
CA ILE A 79 -0.95 24.95 4.06
C ILE A 79 -2.14 25.77 4.52
N ASP A 80 -2.42 26.83 3.75
CA ASP A 80 -3.67 27.55 3.92
C ASP A 80 -4.81 26.73 3.31
N ALA A 81 -5.54 26.00 4.16
CA ALA A 81 -6.63 25.11 3.77
C ALA A 81 -7.73 25.06 4.82
N THR A 82 -8.95 24.84 4.36
CA THR A 82 -10.09 24.49 5.23
C THR A 82 -10.03 23.00 5.54
N TRP A 83 -9.88 22.64 6.82
CA TRP A 83 -9.81 21.25 7.28
C TRP A 83 -11.17 20.78 7.79
N ARG A 84 -11.68 19.68 7.20
CA ARG A 84 -12.90 18.96 7.61
C ARG A 84 -12.47 17.58 8.09
N LEU A 85 -12.00 17.50 9.34
CA LEU A 85 -11.53 16.27 9.98
C LEU A 85 -12.63 15.64 10.81
N GLY A 86 -12.64 14.30 10.89
CA GLY A 86 -13.67 13.53 11.61
C GLY A 86 -14.99 13.43 10.84
N VAL A 87 -15.02 13.79 9.55
CA VAL A 87 -16.22 13.70 8.70
C VAL A 87 -15.87 12.98 7.41
N ALA A 88 -16.46 11.80 7.20
CA ALA A 88 -16.24 11.00 6.01
C ALA A 88 -16.93 11.60 4.77
N ALA A 89 -16.33 11.44 3.60
CA ALA A 89 -17.06 11.60 2.35
C ALA A 89 -18.06 10.44 2.18
N ALA A 90 -19.29 10.75 1.78
CA ALA A 90 -20.41 9.82 1.68
C ALA A 90 -20.98 9.72 0.25
N GLY A 91 -20.53 10.54 -0.68
CA GLY A 91 -20.95 10.47 -2.07
C GLY A 91 -20.25 11.50 -2.96
N LEU A 92 -20.28 11.23 -4.26
CA LEU A 92 -19.72 12.10 -5.29
C LEU A 92 -20.76 12.33 -6.38
N ASP A 93 -21.09 13.58 -6.64
CA ASP A 93 -21.83 14.02 -7.82
C ASP A 93 -20.84 14.63 -8.83
N MET A 94 -20.51 13.86 -9.85
CA MET A 94 -19.58 14.31 -10.90
C MET A 94 -20.18 15.41 -11.79
N ALA A 95 -21.49 15.39 -12.02
CA ALA A 95 -22.16 16.34 -12.89
C ALA A 95 -22.30 17.72 -12.22
N ALA A 96 -22.70 17.73 -10.95
CA ALA A 96 -22.80 18.95 -10.14
C ALA A 96 -21.44 19.40 -9.56
N LYS A 97 -20.39 18.58 -9.68
CA LYS A 97 -19.06 18.79 -9.10
C LYS A 97 -19.12 19.02 -7.59
N ARG A 98 -19.69 18.07 -6.86
CA ARG A 98 -19.85 18.15 -5.40
C ARG A 98 -19.46 16.86 -4.73
N VAL A 99 -18.76 16.99 -3.61
CA VAL A 99 -18.53 15.90 -2.65
C VAL A 99 -19.55 16.04 -1.53
N ARG A 100 -20.36 15.02 -1.30
CA ARG A 100 -21.30 14.96 -0.19
C ARG A 100 -20.60 14.32 1.02
N LEU A 101 -20.69 14.97 2.18
CA LEU A 101 -20.16 14.49 3.44
C LEU A 101 -21.20 13.70 4.23
N ALA A 102 -20.75 12.93 5.23
CA ALA A 102 -21.61 12.13 6.10
C ALA A 102 -22.54 12.97 7.00
N ASP A 103 -22.18 14.22 7.30
CA ASP A 103 -23.03 15.18 8.02
C ASP A 103 -24.06 15.89 7.14
N GLY A 104 -24.08 15.59 5.83
CA GLY A 104 -25.00 16.15 4.85
C GLY A 104 -24.50 17.41 4.14
N GLU A 105 -23.34 17.94 4.52
CA GLU A 105 -22.73 19.07 3.79
C GLU A 105 -22.32 18.64 2.38
N GLU A 106 -22.46 19.55 1.41
CA GLU A 106 -21.97 19.39 0.06
C GLU A 106 -20.84 20.38 -0.24
N VAL A 107 -19.67 19.84 -0.57
CA VAL A 107 -18.47 20.62 -0.86
C VAL A 107 -18.27 20.74 -2.35
N PRO A 108 -18.42 21.92 -2.96
CA PRO A 108 -18.23 22.11 -4.40
C PRO A 108 -16.74 22.15 -4.75
N TYR A 109 -16.38 21.61 -5.93
CA TYR A 109 -15.01 21.60 -6.43
C TYR A 109 -14.94 22.00 -7.92
N ASP A 110 -13.81 22.52 -8.34
CA ASP A 110 -13.41 22.69 -9.74
C ASP A 110 -12.38 21.63 -10.13
N ARG A 111 -11.58 21.18 -9.16
CA ARG A 111 -10.72 19.98 -9.24
C ARG A 111 -10.86 19.15 -7.94
N LEU A 112 -10.85 17.84 -8.10
CA LEU A 112 -10.94 16.90 -6.99
C LEU A 112 -9.73 15.96 -6.98
N LEU A 113 -9.08 15.80 -5.84
CA LEU A 113 -8.13 14.71 -5.59
C LEU A 113 -8.76 13.70 -4.64
N ILE A 114 -8.80 12.44 -5.04
CA ILE A 114 -9.22 11.32 -4.19
C ILE A 114 -7.97 10.61 -3.67
N ALA A 115 -7.72 10.72 -2.37
CA ALA A 115 -6.57 10.17 -1.66
C ALA A 115 -6.99 9.38 -0.42
N THR A 116 -8.15 8.71 -0.48
CA THR A 116 -8.82 8.03 0.64
C THR A 116 -8.10 6.79 1.15
N GLY A 117 -7.14 6.27 0.39
CA GLY A 117 -6.31 5.16 0.81
C GLY A 117 -7.08 3.85 0.99
N VAL A 118 -6.72 3.13 2.05
CA VAL A 118 -7.25 1.80 2.39
C VAL A 118 -7.51 1.68 3.88
N HIS A 119 -8.41 0.75 4.26
CA HIS A 119 -8.59 0.29 5.64
C HIS A 119 -8.14 -1.17 5.79
N ALA A 120 -7.83 -1.58 7.02
CA ALA A 120 -7.48 -2.97 7.30
C ALA A 120 -8.70 -3.86 7.06
N ARG A 121 -8.49 -4.98 6.39
CA ARG A 121 -9.57 -5.96 6.18
C ARG A 121 -9.95 -6.58 7.52
N PRO A 122 -11.21 -6.46 7.96
CA PRO A 122 -11.66 -7.06 9.22
C PRO A 122 -11.74 -8.59 9.10
N TRP A 123 -11.94 -9.25 10.23
CA TRP A 123 -12.31 -10.65 10.23
C TRP A 123 -13.68 -10.83 9.54
N PRO A 124 -13.82 -11.83 8.63
CA PRO A 124 -15.00 -11.89 7.73
C PRO A 124 -16.30 -12.29 8.41
N LYS A 125 -16.24 -12.86 9.62
CA LYS A 125 -17.43 -13.22 10.40
C LYS A 125 -17.65 -12.16 11.47
N GLU A 126 -18.73 -11.41 11.30
CA GLU A 126 -19.01 -10.20 12.09
C GLU A 126 -19.11 -10.48 13.59
N ASP A 127 -19.84 -11.52 13.97
CA ASP A 127 -19.98 -11.90 15.40
C ASP A 127 -18.63 -12.23 16.05
N GLU A 128 -17.77 -12.92 15.32
CA GLU A 128 -16.43 -13.26 15.78
C GLU A 128 -15.49 -12.03 15.78
N ALA A 129 -15.68 -11.10 14.83
CA ALA A 129 -14.91 -9.86 14.76
C ALA A 129 -15.17 -8.92 15.94
N GLN A 130 -16.36 -9.01 16.55
CA GLN A 130 -16.75 -8.19 17.69
C GLN A 130 -16.31 -8.74 19.05
N LEU A 131 -15.68 -9.92 19.09
CA LEU A 131 -15.14 -10.47 20.34
C LEU A 131 -14.08 -9.53 20.94
N ASP A 132 -14.17 -9.29 22.25
CA ASP A 132 -13.10 -8.56 22.96
C ASP A 132 -11.78 -9.32 22.82
N GLY A 133 -10.75 -8.63 22.37
CA GLY A 133 -9.43 -9.21 22.08
C GLY A 133 -9.17 -9.48 20.59
N VAL A 134 -10.12 -9.18 19.69
CA VAL A 134 -9.92 -9.22 18.24
C VAL A 134 -9.62 -7.82 17.72
N PHE A 135 -8.51 -7.65 17.00
CA PHE A 135 -8.00 -6.36 16.54
C PHE A 135 -7.60 -6.41 15.07
N VAL A 136 -7.70 -5.26 14.43
CA VAL A 136 -6.97 -4.91 13.20
C VAL A 136 -5.94 -3.84 13.53
N LEU A 137 -5.01 -3.56 12.62
CA LEU A 137 -4.05 -2.48 12.79
C LEU A 137 -3.88 -1.70 11.49
N ARG A 138 -4.44 -0.49 11.45
CA ARG A 138 -4.29 0.48 10.35
C ARG A 138 -4.28 1.91 10.85
N THR A 139 -5.17 2.24 11.78
CA THR A 139 -5.37 3.59 12.30
C THR A 139 -4.60 3.80 13.61
N ARG A 140 -4.47 5.06 13.99
CA ARG A 140 -3.92 5.47 15.29
C ARG A 140 -4.75 4.86 16.44
N ASP A 141 -6.08 4.86 16.32
CA ASP A 141 -6.97 4.29 17.33
C ASP A 141 -6.81 2.77 17.46
N ASP A 142 -6.59 2.07 16.33
CA ASP A 142 -6.27 0.64 16.36
C ASP A 142 -5.00 0.39 17.16
N ALA A 143 -3.96 1.19 16.90
CA ALA A 143 -2.68 1.06 17.59
C ALA A 143 -2.81 1.35 19.10
N VAL A 144 -3.58 2.38 19.48
CA VAL A 144 -3.87 2.71 20.88
C VAL A 144 -4.59 1.56 21.57
N ARG A 145 -5.64 1.00 20.95
CA ARG A 145 -6.41 -0.11 21.51
C ARG A 145 -5.54 -1.35 21.67
N LEU A 146 -4.81 -1.72 20.64
CA LEU A 146 -3.92 -2.90 20.65
C LEU A 146 -2.80 -2.71 21.68
N HIS A 147 -2.10 -1.55 21.68
CA HIS A 147 -1.05 -1.26 22.65
C HIS A 147 -1.57 -1.35 24.12
N ARG A 148 -2.75 -0.79 24.38
CA ARG A 148 -3.37 -0.87 25.71
C ARG A 148 -3.62 -2.31 26.14
N ARG A 149 -4.10 -3.15 25.21
CA ARG A 149 -4.33 -4.58 25.47
C ARG A 149 -3.03 -5.35 25.70
N MET A 150 -1.94 -4.93 25.06
CA MET A 150 -0.62 -5.56 25.22
C MET A 150 0.10 -5.17 26.52
N LYS A 151 -0.25 -4.04 27.17
CA LYS A 151 0.34 -3.64 28.48
C LYS A 151 0.06 -4.62 29.61
N GLY A 152 -1.11 -5.29 29.62
CA GLY A 152 -1.34 -6.43 30.48
C GLY A 152 -0.98 -7.67 29.70
N PRO A 153 0.25 -8.23 29.83
CA PRO A 153 0.79 -9.15 28.83
C PRO A 153 -0.16 -10.33 28.61
N PRO A 154 -0.67 -10.51 27.38
CA PRO A 154 -1.49 -11.67 27.06
C PRO A 154 -0.64 -12.93 27.17
N ARG A 155 -1.26 -14.08 27.48
CA ARG A 155 -0.59 -15.36 27.49
C ARG A 155 -0.07 -15.72 26.10
N ARG A 156 -0.88 -15.38 25.08
CA ARG A 156 -0.55 -15.63 23.69
C ARG A 156 -1.27 -14.64 22.78
N VAL A 157 -0.58 -14.21 21.72
CA VAL A 157 -1.15 -13.44 20.59
C VAL A 157 -1.21 -14.37 19.38
N LEU A 158 -2.36 -14.43 18.71
CA LEU A 158 -2.49 -15.01 17.38
C LEU A 158 -2.47 -13.91 16.35
N VAL A 159 -1.58 -13.99 15.39
CA VAL A 159 -1.57 -13.13 14.20
C VAL A 159 -2.09 -13.94 13.00
N ILE A 160 -3.13 -13.44 12.35
CA ILE A 160 -3.70 -14.08 11.16
C ILE A 160 -3.18 -13.38 9.92
N GLY A 161 -2.30 -14.06 9.17
CA GLY A 161 -1.59 -13.56 8.01
C GLY A 161 -0.16 -13.10 8.32
N ALA A 162 0.79 -13.60 7.54
CA ALA A 162 2.22 -13.34 7.65
C ALA A 162 2.74 -12.39 6.54
N GLY A 163 1.94 -11.39 6.16
CA GLY A 163 2.41 -10.25 5.38
C GLY A 163 3.33 -9.33 6.20
N PHE A 164 3.72 -8.17 5.64
CA PHE A 164 4.62 -7.24 6.36
C PHE A 164 4.09 -6.84 7.72
N THR A 165 2.85 -6.37 7.82
CA THR A 165 2.25 -5.94 9.09
C THR A 165 2.18 -7.08 10.10
N GLY A 166 1.73 -8.27 9.69
CA GLY A 166 1.65 -9.43 10.59
C GLY A 166 3.02 -9.87 11.11
N SER A 167 4.03 -9.88 10.25
CA SER A 167 5.40 -10.21 10.63
C SER A 167 6.02 -9.17 11.56
N GLU A 168 5.74 -7.88 11.38
CA GLU A 168 6.17 -6.80 12.27
C GLU A 168 5.51 -6.90 13.65
N ILE A 169 4.22 -7.23 13.70
CA ILE A 169 3.49 -7.47 14.95
C ILE A 169 4.06 -8.68 15.68
N ALA A 170 4.32 -9.78 14.96
CA ALA A 170 4.95 -10.96 15.54
C ALA A 170 6.33 -10.63 16.12
N SER A 171 7.14 -9.84 15.39
CA SER A 171 8.43 -9.35 15.87
C SER A 171 8.28 -8.49 17.13
N ALA A 172 7.31 -7.57 17.16
CA ALA A 172 7.04 -6.73 18.33
C ALA A 172 6.61 -7.55 19.55
N CYS A 173 5.78 -8.58 19.37
CA CYS A 173 5.40 -9.51 20.43
C CYS A 173 6.64 -10.23 21.01
N ARG A 174 7.50 -10.76 20.15
CA ARG A 174 8.72 -11.46 20.60
C ARG A 174 9.68 -10.53 21.32
N ASN A 175 9.83 -9.30 20.87
CA ASN A 175 10.64 -8.28 21.55
C ASN A 175 10.14 -7.96 22.97
N GLN A 176 8.84 -8.13 23.22
CA GLN A 176 8.22 -7.96 24.53
C GLN A 176 8.14 -9.27 25.35
N GLY A 177 8.70 -10.37 24.84
CA GLY A 177 8.64 -11.68 25.51
C GLY A 177 7.27 -12.36 25.44
N ILE A 178 6.33 -11.85 24.64
CA ILE A 178 4.98 -12.40 24.50
C ILE A 178 5.02 -13.61 23.57
N ALA A 179 4.35 -14.71 23.97
CA ALA A 179 4.16 -15.85 23.09
C ALA A 179 3.28 -15.47 21.89
N VAL A 180 3.73 -15.79 20.67
CA VAL A 180 3.01 -15.48 19.45
C VAL A 180 2.91 -16.69 18.53
N THR A 181 1.71 -16.94 18.04
CA THR A 181 1.44 -17.85 16.92
C THR A 181 1.10 -17.02 15.70
N VAL A 182 1.66 -17.36 14.54
CA VAL A 182 1.33 -16.76 13.25
C VAL A 182 0.71 -17.85 12.38
N ALA A 183 -0.53 -17.65 11.94
CA ALA A 183 -1.21 -18.54 11.01
C ALA A 183 -1.19 -17.92 9.61
N GLU A 184 -0.57 -18.61 8.65
CA GLU A 184 -0.42 -18.14 7.27
C GLU A 184 -0.93 -19.21 6.30
N ARG A 185 -1.81 -18.80 5.39
CA ARG A 185 -2.37 -19.68 4.36
C ARG A 185 -1.34 -20.14 3.34
N ALA A 186 -0.40 -19.26 2.99
CA ALA A 186 0.68 -19.59 2.07
C ALA A 186 1.73 -20.49 2.73
N GLY A 187 2.62 -21.09 1.92
CA GLY A 187 3.69 -21.96 2.40
C GLY A 187 4.78 -21.26 3.20
N ALA A 188 4.86 -19.92 3.16
CA ALA A 188 5.81 -19.13 3.93
C ALA A 188 5.31 -17.69 4.12
N PRO A 189 5.85 -16.93 5.10
CA PRO A 189 5.63 -15.51 5.24
C PRO A 189 6.09 -14.74 4.00
N LEU A 190 5.46 -13.59 3.73
CA LEU A 190 5.84 -12.64 2.67
C LEU A 190 5.84 -13.21 1.25
N VAL A 191 5.40 -14.44 1.03
CA VAL A 191 5.46 -15.11 -0.28
C VAL A 191 4.71 -14.32 -1.36
N GLY A 192 3.55 -13.76 -1.03
CA GLY A 192 2.79 -12.93 -1.97
C GLY A 192 3.50 -11.64 -2.40
N ALA A 193 4.46 -11.17 -1.63
CA ALA A 193 5.23 -9.95 -1.91
C ALA A 193 6.64 -10.24 -2.46
N LEU A 194 7.31 -11.30 -1.98
CA LEU A 194 8.73 -11.56 -2.20
C LEU A 194 9.02 -12.93 -2.84
N GLY A 195 7.99 -13.76 -3.09
CA GLY A 195 8.15 -15.10 -3.62
C GLY A 195 8.68 -16.13 -2.63
N GLY A 196 8.69 -17.41 -3.05
CA GLY A 196 8.98 -18.56 -2.19
C GLY A 196 10.41 -18.61 -1.69
N VAL A 197 11.40 -18.25 -2.52
CA VAL A 197 12.83 -18.30 -2.16
C VAL A 197 13.12 -17.39 -0.96
N ILE A 198 12.67 -16.15 -1.01
CA ILE A 198 12.88 -15.17 0.07
C ILE A 198 11.88 -15.41 1.21
N GLY A 199 10.67 -15.87 0.90
CA GLY A 199 9.68 -16.28 1.90
C GLY A 199 10.20 -17.40 2.81
N ALA A 200 10.95 -18.37 2.28
CA ALA A 200 11.59 -19.42 3.08
C ALA A 200 12.58 -18.85 4.11
N VAL A 201 13.38 -17.86 3.71
CA VAL A 201 14.29 -17.15 4.64
C VAL A 201 13.51 -16.44 5.73
N ALA A 202 12.40 -15.78 5.38
CA ALA A 202 11.53 -15.15 6.35
C ALA A 202 10.90 -16.16 7.32
N ALA A 203 10.52 -17.36 6.85
CA ALA A 203 9.97 -18.41 7.70
C ALA A 203 10.97 -18.90 8.75
N GLU A 204 12.22 -19.11 8.34
CA GLU A 204 13.28 -19.47 9.28
C GLU A 204 13.52 -18.34 10.30
N LEU A 205 13.57 -17.09 9.85
CA LEU A 205 13.73 -15.94 10.74
C LEU A 205 12.63 -15.89 11.82
N HIS A 206 11.38 -16.17 11.47
CA HIS A 206 10.28 -16.25 12.44
C HIS A 206 10.52 -17.36 13.47
N ARG A 207 10.87 -18.57 13.01
CA ARG A 207 11.08 -19.74 13.89
C ARG A 207 12.28 -19.55 14.83
N GLU A 208 13.40 -19.03 14.32
CA GLU A 208 14.60 -18.74 15.10
C GLU A 208 14.33 -17.73 16.23
N ASN A 209 13.39 -16.82 16.02
CA ASN A 209 12.96 -15.85 17.02
C ASN A 209 11.81 -16.36 17.91
N GLY A 210 11.51 -17.66 17.86
CA GLY A 210 10.56 -18.32 18.77
C GLY A 210 9.08 -18.02 18.44
N VAL A 211 8.76 -17.72 17.18
CA VAL A 211 7.38 -17.65 16.70
C VAL A 211 6.86 -19.05 16.41
N ASP A 212 5.69 -19.40 16.96
CA ASP A 212 4.93 -20.58 16.52
C ASP A 212 4.33 -20.29 15.14
N LEU A 213 5.13 -20.52 14.09
CA LEU A 213 4.75 -20.23 12.71
C LEU A 213 4.08 -21.44 12.08
N ARG A 214 2.80 -21.28 11.76
CA ARG A 214 1.97 -22.28 11.09
C ARG A 214 1.66 -21.82 9.67
N THR A 215 2.26 -22.48 8.69
CA THR A 215 2.10 -22.20 7.26
C THR A 215 1.25 -23.26 6.59
N GLY A 216 0.59 -22.89 5.46
CA GLY A 216 -0.34 -23.78 4.74
C GLY A 216 -1.66 -23.99 5.50
N VAL A 217 -1.97 -23.16 6.48
CA VAL A 217 -3.19 -23.27 7.29
C VAL A 217 -4.00 -21.97 7.27
N MET A 218 -5.31 -22.11 7.32
CA MET A 218 -6.24 -20.99 7.46
C MET A 218 -6.89 -21.02 8.84
N VAL A 219 -7.11 -19.84 9.43
CA VAL A 219 -8.03 -19.72 10.55
C VAL A 219 -9.46 -19.82 10.01
N THR A 220 -10.23 -20.76 10.53
CA THR A 220 -11.60 -21.04 10.07
C THR A 220 -12.68 -20.47 10.99
N GLY A 221 -12.31 -20.14 12.23
CA GLY A 221 -13.21 -19.55 13.23
C GLY A 221 -12.48 -19.07 14.46
N LEU A 222 -13.10 -18.08 15.13
CA LEU A 222 -12.67 -17.59 16.44
C LEU A 222 -13.73 -17.97 17.47
N GLU A 223 -13.28 -18.34 18.66
CA GLU A 223 -14.17 -18.78 19.74
C GLU A 223 -14.06 -17.82 20.93
N GLY A 224 -15.21 -17.34 21.40
CA GLY A 224 -15.31 -16.51 22.60
C GLY A 224 -15.62 -17.34 23.85
N ASP A 225 -15.30 -16.79 25.01
CA ASP A 225 -15.75 -17.29 26.30
C ASP A 225 -17.16 -16.74 26.65
N ALA A 226 -17.68 -17.17 27.79
CA ALA A 226 -19.02 -16.72 28.26
C ALA A 226 -19.11 -15.19 28.51
N THR A 227 -17.99 -14.47 28.55
CA THR A 227 -17.94 -13.00 28.72
C THR A 227 -17.76 -12.26 27.41
N GLY A 228 -17.71 -12.97 26.26
CA GLY A 228 -17.51 -12.39 24.93
C GLY A 228 -16.04 -12.08 24.62
N ARG A 229 -15.08 -12.63 25.34
CA ARG A 229 -13.65 -12.48 25.08
C ARG A 229 -13.14 -13.62 24.22
N VAL A 230 -12.26 -13.31 23.25
CA VAL A 230 -11.62 -14.36 22.47
C VAL A 230 -10.79 -15.27 23.36
N ARG A 231 -10.94 -16.59 23.18
CA ARG A 231 -10.22 -17.62 23.95
C ARG A 231 -9.46 -18.62 23.08
N ALA A 232 -9.91 -18.85 21.85
CA ALA A 232 -9.30 -19.80 20.94
C ALA A 232 -9.60 -19.47 19.46
N ALA A 233 -8.78 -20.00 18.58
CA ALA A 233 -8.99 -19.99 17.13
C ALA A 233 -8.87 -21.40 16.57
N HIS A 234 -9.76 -21.76 15.65
CA HIS A 234 -9.78 -23.04 14.95
C HIS A 234 -9.04 -22.92 13.62
N LEU A 235 -8.19 -23.87 13.31
CA LEU A 235 -7.42 -23.91 12.07
C LEU A 235 -7.96 -24.96 11.10
N SER A 236 -7.63 -24.83 9.81
CA SER A 236 -8.09 -25.73 8.75
C SER A 236 -7.52 -27.15 8.86
N ASP A 237 -6.44 -27.36 9.61
CA ASP A 237 -5.86 -28.66 9.92
C ASP A 237 -6.49 -29.32 11.16
N SER A 238 -7.62 -28.78 11.63
CA SER A 238 -8.34 -29.22 12.84
C SER A 238 -7.62 -28.92 14.16
N SER A 239 -6.49 -28.24 14.13
CA SER A 239 -5.83 -27.79 15.36
C SER A 239 -6.52 -26.55 15.94
N VAL A 240 -6.35 -26.36 17.25
CA VAL A 240 -6.89 -25.21 18.00
C VAL A 240 -5.73 -24.43 18.62
N VAL A 241 -5.77 -23.12 18.52
CA VAL A 241 -4.81 -22.22 19.16
C VAL A 241 -5.52 -21.44 20.25
N GLU A 242 -5.18 -21.73 21.53
CA GLU A 242 -5.61 -20.89 22.64
C GLU A 242 -4.93 -19.52 22.55
N THR A 243 -5.70 -18.45 22.66
CA THR A 243 -5.21 -17.08 22.51
C THR A 243 -6.08 -16.09 23.27
N ASP A 244 -5.46 -15.04 23.81
CA ASP A 244 -6.17 -13.94 24.47
C ASP A 244 -6.29 -12.68 23.58
N VAL A 245 -5.53 -12.65 22.48
CA VAL A 245 -5.49 -11.56 21.53
C VAL A 245 -5.35 -12.12 20.13
N VAL A 246 -6.19 -11.67 19.23
CA VAL A 246 -6.11 -11.97 17.80
C VAL A 246 -5.85 -10.67 17.04
N VAL A 247 -4.83 -10.64 16.19
CA VAL A 247 -4.58 -9.54 15.28
C VAL A 247 -4.81 -10.02 13.85
N VAL A 248 -5.83 -9.46 13.23
CA VAL A 248 -6.23 -9.77 11.84
C VAL A 248 -5.38 -8.95 10.88
N SER A 249 -4.48 -9.62 10.15
CA SER A 249 -3.53 -9.01 9.19
C SER A 249 -3.72 -9.59 7.78
N LEU A 250 -4.97 -9.55 7.30
CA LEU A 250 -5.42 -10.16 6.03
C LEU A 250 -5.34 -9.20 4.83
N GLY A 251 -4.48 -8.19 4.91
CA GLY A 251 -4.34 -7.15 3.91
C GLY A 251 -5.35 -6.02 4.08
N ALA A 252 -5.53 -5.23 3.02
CA ALA A 252 -6.32 -4.01 3.06
C ALA A 252 -7.45 -4.02 2.01
N THR A 253 -8.45 -3.17 2.23
CA THR A 253 -9.56 -2.90 1.32
C THR A 253 -9.54 -1.42 0.95
N ARG A 254 -9.77 -1.10 -0.33
CA ARG A 254 -9.78 0.29 -0.84
C ARG A 254 -11.00 1.04 -0.35
N ASN A 255 -10.81 2.28 0.08
CA ASN A 255 -11.88 3.16 0.54
C ASN A 255 -12.61 3.77 -0.66
N THR A 256 -13.43 2.96 -1.34
CA THR A 256 -14.16 3.33 -2.56
C THR A 256 -15.67 3.24 -2.43
N ASP A 257 -16.21 2.77 -1.31
CA ASP A 257 -17.64 2.51 -1.13
C ASP A 257 -18.49 3.77 -1.29
N TRP A 258 -17.97 4.94 -0.87
CA TRP A 258 -18.63 6.24 -1.02
C TRP A 258 -18.77 6.69 -2.48
N LEU A 259 -18.09 6.03 -3.43
CA LEU A 259 -18.13 6.31 -4.87
C LEU A 259 -19.14 5.44 -5.62
N VAL A 260 -19.83 4.53 -4.94
CA VAL A 260 -20.84 3.68 -5.58
C VAL A 260 -21.94 4.56 -6.17
N GLY A 261 -22.23 4.35 -7.45
CA GLY A 261 -23.23 5.13 -8.19
C GLY A 261 -22.77 6.51 -8.70
N SER A 262 -21.54 6.94 -8.41
CA SER A 262 -21.02 8.24 -8.88
C SER A 262 -20.74 8.30 -10.39
N GLY A 263 -20.56 7.16 -11.04
CA GLY A 263 -20.10 7.07 -12.41
C GLY A 263 -18.58 7.05 -12.58
N LEU A 264 -17.81 7.05 -11.48
CA LEU A 264 -16.36 6.91 -11.53
C LEU A 264 -15.95 5.44 -11.68
N GLY A 265 -14.82 5.16 -12.32
CA GLY A 265 -14.22 3.83 -12.47
C GLY A 265 -13.58 3.33 -11.18
N ALA A 266 -14.40 3.19 -10.13
CA ALA A 266 -14.01 2.81 -8.78
C ALA A 266 -14.56 1.44 -8.39
N GLY A 267 -13.84 0.70 -7.56
CA GLY A 267 -14.28 -0.61 -7.06
C GLY A 267 -13.29 -1.24 -6.09
N PRO A 268 -13.47 -2.54 -5.75
CA PRO A 268 -12.65 -3.22 -4.74
C PRO A 268 -11.14 -3.22 -5.03
N ARG A 269 -10.76 -3.06 -6.31
CA ARG A 269 -9.35 -2.97 -6.74
C ARG A 269 -8.79 -1.56 -6.71
N GLY A 270 -9.57 -0.56 -6.28
CA GLY A 270 -9.21 0.85 -6.26
C GLY A 270 -9.85 1.64 -7.40
N ILE A 271 -9.39 2.86 -7.57
CA ILE A 271 -9.85 3.78 -8.60
C ILE A 271 -8.87 3.74 -9.75
N ALA A 272 -9.35 3.37 -10.94
CA ALA A 272 -8.51 3.37 -12.14
C ALA A 272 -8.22 4.81 -12.58
N CYS A 273 -6.96 5.09 -12.90
CA CYS A 273 -6.51 6.37 -13.42
C CYS A 273 -5.45 6.19 -14.53
N ASP A 274 -5.19 7.25 -15.28
CA ASP A 274 -4.10 7.26 -16.26
C ASP A 274 -2.73 7.43 -15.57
N ALA A 275 -1.65 7.38 -16.34
CA ALA A 275 -0.29 7.58 -15.82
C ALA A 275 -0.07 8.99 -15.23
N GLY A 276 -0.91 9.96 -15.58
CA GLY A 276 -0.92 11.30 -15.03
C GLY A 276 -1.84 11.48 -13.82
N CYS A 277 -2.34 10.38 -13.26
CA CYS A 277 -3.23 10.33 -12.09
C CYS A 277 -4.65 10.84 -12.32
N ARG A 278 -5.12 11.05 -13.57
CA ARG A 278 -6.50 11.40 -13.85
C ARG A 278 -7.39 10.17 -13.78
N ALA A 279 -8.48 10.25 -13.03
CA ALA A 279 -9.42 9.14 -12.88
C ALA A 279 -10.14 8.80 -14.19
N PHE A 280 -10.48 7.51 -14.37
CA PHE A 280 -11.40 7.08 -15.41
C PHE A 280 -12.84 7.08 -14.89
N ASP A 281 -13.79 7.40 -15.77
CA ASP A 281 -15.19 7.09 -15.53
C ASP A 281 -15.46 5.58 -15.71
N PHE A 282 -16.68 5.11 -15.42
CA PHE A 282 -17.04 3.70 -15.56
C PHE A 282 -16.99 3.17 -17.01
N ARG A 283 -16.94 4.05 -18.00
CA ARG A 283 -16.77 3.72 -19.43
C ARG A 283 -15.31 3.69 -19.85
N GLY A 284 -14.38 4.02 -18.94
CA GLY A 284 -12.95 4.08 -19.20
C GLY A 284 -12.51 5.39 -19.87
N ILE A 285 -13.32 6.44 -19.81
CA ILE A 285 -12.96 7.77 -20.32
C ILE A 285 -12.26 8.54 -19.20
N VAL A 286 -11.13 9.16 -19.52
CA VAL A 286 -10.39 10.00 -18.58
C VAL A 286 -11.19 11.24 -18.22
N THR A 287 -11.36 11.50 -16.93
CA THR A 287 -11.94 12.76 -16.43
C THR A 287 -10.90 13.89 -16.51
N ASP A 288 -11.36 15.13 -16.67
CA ASP A 288 -10.44 16.28 -16.71
C ASP A 288 -10.26 16.95 -15.35
N ASP A 289 -11.11 16.63 -14.38
CA ASP A 289 -11.23 17.35 -13.13
C ASP A 289 -11.08 16.46 -11.88
N ILE A 290 -10.99 15.14 -12.04
CA ILE A 290 -10.82 14.19 -10.91
C ILE A 290 -9.48 13.47 -11.04
N TYR A 291 -8.71 13.54 -9.95
CA TYR A 291 -7.38 12.91 -9.81
C TYR A 291 -7.38 11.93 -8.66
N VAL A 292 -6.44 10.99 -8.69
CA VAL A 292 -6.33 9.91 -7.68
C VAL A 292 -4.88 9.74 -7.28
N ALA A 293 -4.61 9.56 -5.99
CA ALA A 293 -3.26 9.29 -5.49
C ALA A 293 -3.24 8.38 -4.25
N GLY A 294 -2.14 7.69 -4.05
CA GLY A 294 -1.88 6.81 -2.91
C GLY A 294 -2.54 5.44 -3.05
N ASP A 295 -2.74 4.75 -1.91
CA ASP A 295 -3.14 3.35 -1.87
C ASP A 295 -4.49 3.04 -2.53
N VAL A 296 -5.36 4.04 -2.71
CA VAL A 296 -6.64 3.90 -3.42
C VAL A 296 -6.49 3.88 -4.93
N ALA A 297 -5.38 4.41 -5.46
CA ALA A 297 -5.14 4.54 -6.89
C ALA A 297 -4.70 3.20 -7.51
N ARG A 298 -5.11 3.02 -8.77
CA ARG A 298 -4.66 1.95 -9.65
C ARG A 298 -4.31 2.56 -10.99
N SER A 299 -3.02 2.65 -11.30
CA SER A 299 -2.51 3.36 -12.48
C SER A 299 -1.59 2.48 -13.33
N PRO A 300 -1.56 2.71 -14.66
CA PRO A 300 -0.58 2.08 -15.52
C PRO A 300 0.81 2.65 -15.22
N HIS A 301 1.79 1.77 -15.02
CA HIS A 301 3.14 2.19 -14.69
C HIS A 301 4.07 2.05 -15.89
N PRO A 302 4.63 3.15 -16.44
CA PRO A 302 5.42 3.11 -17.68
C PRO A 302 6.64 2.18 -17.62
N LEU A 303 7.37 2.15 -16.49
CA LEU A 303 8.56 1.30 -16.32
C LEU A 303 8.23 -0.20 -16.28
N PHE A 304 6.97 -0.57 -16.02
CA PHE A 304 6.52 -1.95 -15.93
C PHE A 304 5.53 -2.31 -17.05
N GLY A 305 5.82 -1.84 -18.27
CA GLY A 305 5.03 -2.18 -19.46
C GLY A 305 3.59 -1.69 -19.42
N TYR A 306 3.33 -0.57 -18.74
CA TYR A 306 1.99 -0.01 -18.54
C TYR A 306 1.00 -0.94 -17.84
N GLN A 307 1.49 -1.92 -17.09
CA GLN A 307 0.63 -2.71 -16.23
C GLN A 307 -0.02 -1.85 -15.16
N PHE A 308 -1.30 -2.10 -14.89
CA PHE A 308 -2.03 -1.40 -13.84
C PHE A 308 -1.61 -1.91 -12.46
N LEU A 309 -0.87 -1.10 -11.74
CA LEU A 309 -0.38 -1.38 -10.40
C LEU A 309 -1.21 -0.67 -9.34
N SER A 310 -1.43 -1.33 -8.22
CA SER A 310 -1.96 -0.76 -6.98
C SER A 310 -0.87 -0.90 -5.93
N LEU A 311 -0.19 0.21 -5.63
CA LEU A 311 1.02 0.23 -4.81
C LEU A 311 0.72 0.84 -3.44
N GLU A 312 0.63 0.00 -2.41
CA GLU A 312 0.40 0.42 -1.01
C GLU A 312 1.74 0.78 -0.33
N HIS A 313 2.49 1.70 -0.94
CA HIS A 313 3.81 2.10 -0.47
C HIS A 313 3.84 3.58 -0.08
N TRP A 314 4.49 3.89 1.06
CA TRP A 314 4.64 5.25 1.56
C TRP A 314 5.24 6.21 0.52
N GLY A 315 6.35 5.81 -0.11
CA GLY A 315 7.00 6.62 -1.15
C GLY A 315 6.15 6.80 -2.40
N ASN A 316 5.35 5.76 -2.79
CA ASN A 316 4.41 5.87 -3.88
C ASN A 316 3.30 6.89 -3.59
N ALA A 317 2.76 6.88 -2.37
CA ALA A 317 1.73 7.84 -1.97
C ALA A 317 2.23 9.28 -2.07
N VAL A 318 3.50 9.53 -1.71
CA VAL A 318 4.14 10.86 -1.87
C VAL A 318 4.31 11.22 -3.33
N ALA A 319 5.02 10.40 -4.09
CA ALA A 319 5.37 10.71 -5.47
C ALA A 319 4.15 10.82 -6.39
N GLN A 320 3.14 9.96 -6.18
CA GLN A 320 1.90 10.01 -6.95
C GLN A 320 1.06 11.24 -6.59
N ALA A 321 1.03 11.65 -5.33
CA ALA A 321 0.37 12.87 -4.88
C ALA A 321 1.02 14.13 -5.48
N GLU A 322 2.35 14.18 -5.54
CA GLU A 322 3.10 15.27 -6.15
C GLU A 322 2.79 15.38 -7.67
N VAL A 323 2.74 14.26 -8.38
CA VAL A 323 2.36 14.22 -9.81
C VAL A 323 0.90 14.62 -10.00
N ALA A 324 -0.02 14.12 -9.19
CA ALA A 324 -1.43 14.47 -9.27
C ALA A 324 -1.64 15.97 -9.05
N ALA A 325 -1.05 16.54 -8.00
CA ALA A 325 -1.14 17.95 -7.66
C ALA A 325 -0.58 18.84 -8.77
N HIS A 326 0.60 18.52 -9.30
CA HIS A 326 1.17 19.20 -10.45
C HIS A 326 0.21 19.20 -11.65
N ASN A 327 -0.28 18.02 -12.02
CA ASN A 327 -1.13 17.84 -13.18
C ASN A 327 -2.52 18.50 -13.04
N MET A 328 -3.01 18.66 -11.81
CA MET A 328 -4.28 19.34 -11.53
C MET A 328 -4.28 20.80 -11.96
N ILE A 329 -3.14 21.49 -11.83
CA ILE A 329 -3.01 22.92 -12.10
C ILE A 329 -2.21 23.23 -13.38
N SER A 330 -1.73 22.18 -14.08
CA SER A 330 -0.91 22.32 -15.29
C SER A 330 -1.75 22.24 -16.55
N ALA A 331 -1.32 22.96 -17.59
CA ALA A 331 -1.85 22.78 -18.94
C ALA A 331 -1.53 21.36 -19.45
N SER A 332 -2.30 20.88 -20.42
CA SER A 332 -2.18 19.49 -20.91
C SER A 332 -0.78 19.16 -21.44
N ALA A 333 -0.07 20.15 -22.02
CA ALA A 333 1.28 19.97 -22.56
C ALA A 333 2.35 19.81 -21.44
N ASP A 334 2.07 20.33 -20.24
CA ASP A 334 3.02 20.35 -19.12
C ASP A 334 2.78 19.18 -18.14
N ARG A 335 1.74 18.39 -18.37
CA ARG A 335 1.43 17.23 -17.53
C ARG A 335 2.47 16.15 -17.72
N ARG A 336 2.81 15.48 -16.61
CA ARG A 336 3.83 14.44 -16.55
C ARG A 336 3.26 13.13 -15.99
N PRO A 337 3.79 11.97 -16.42
CA PRO A 337 3.42 10.68 -15.88
C PRO A 337 4.06 10.44 -14.51
N HIS A 338 3.44 9.58 -13.72
CA HIS A 338 4.02 9.01 -12.52
C HIS A 338 5.05 7.94 -12.90
N MET A 339 6.33 8.18 -12.57
CA MET A 339 7.49 7.35 -12.97
C MET A 339 8.28 6.82 -11.77
N TRP A 340 7.79 7.01 -10.56
CA TRP A 340 8.54 6.61 -9.37
C TRP A 340 8.72 5.11 -9.29
N VAL A 341 9.96 4.64 -9.11
CA VAL A 341 10.24 3.21 -8.90
C VAL A 341 9.72 2.82 -7.53
N PRO A 342 8.78 1.86 -7.44
CA PRO A 342 8.22 1.44 -6.17
C PRO A 342 9.30 1.02 -5.18
N ALA A 343 9.20 1.45 -3.94
CA ALA A 343 10.09 1.03 -2.87
C ALA A 343 9.32 0.83 -1.57
N PHE A 344 9.69 -0.18 -0.81
CA PHE A 344 9.16 -0.39 0.52
C PHE A 344 10.26 -0.81 1.50
N TRP A 345 9.93 -0.75 2.78
CA TRP A 345 10.78 -1.25 3.86
C TRP A 345 9.95 -1.91 4.95
N SER A 346 10.57 -2.87 5.62
CA SER A 346 10.05 -3.51 6.82
C SER A 346 11.20 -3.86 7.76
N SER A 347 10.96 -3.79 9.06
CA SER A 347 11.92 -4.24 10.08
C SER A 347 11.29 -5.34 10.89
N GLN A 348 11.90 -6.52 10.90
CA GLN A 348 11.38 -7.72 11.54
C GLN A 348 12.54 -8.47 12.21
N PHE A 349 12.41 -8.78 13.49
CA PHE A 349 13.40 -9.56 14.25
C PHE A 349 14.84 -9.04 14.12
N GLY A 350 15.00 -7.71 14.11
CA GLY A 350 16.31 -7.09 13.97
C GLY A 350 16.85 -7.00 12.53
N VAL A 351 16.15 -7.55 11.55
CA VAL A 351 16.54 -7.51 10.13
C VAL A 351 15.76 -6.40 9.39
N ASN A 352 16.47 -5.60 8.59
CA ASN A 352 15.87 -4.59 7.72
C ASN A 352 15.67 -5.17 6.32
N ILE A 353 14.43 -5.31 5.93
CA ILE A 353 14.03 -5.74 4.59
C ILE A 353 13.67 -4.48 3.80
N LYS A 354 14.33 -4.24 2.67
CA LYS A 354 14.01 -3.14 1.76
C LYS A 354 13.95 -3.64 0.33
N SER A 355 13.10 -3.00 -0.47
CA SER A 355 12.93 -3.35 -1.87
C SER A 355 12.86 -2.11 -2.74
N VAL A 356 13.31 -2.27 -3.99
CA VAL A 356 13.03 -1.37 -5.11
C VAL A 356 12.42 -2.19 -6.26
N GLY A 357 11.51 -1.58 -7.01
CA GLY A 357 10.75 -2.26 -8.06
C GLY A 357 9.56 -3.06 -7.53
N VAL A 358 9.08 -4.00 -8.33
CA VAL A 358 7.88 -4.82 -8.04
C VAL A 358 8.24 -6.31 -8.03
N PRO A 359 8.74 -6.85 -6.90
CA PRO A 359 9.16 -8.26 -6.81
C PRO A 359 8.06 -9.24 -7.20
N SER A 360 6.80 -8.93 -6.87
CA SER A 360 5.64 -9.79 -7.17
C SER A 360 5.35 -9.99 -8.67
N MET A 361 6.00 -9.22 -9.54
CA MET A 361 5.96 -9.44 -10.98
C MET A 361 7.08 -10.37 -11.48
N GLY A 362 8.05 -10.73 -10.62
CA GLY A 362 9.22 -11.51 -10.99
C GLY A 362 8.89 -12.95 -11.33
N GLU A 363 9.40 -13.44 -12.47
CA GLU A 363 9.36 -14.86 -12.86
C GLU A 363 10.53 -15.63 -12.26
N GLU A 364 11.66 -14.95 -12.11
CA GLU A 364 12.90 -15.50 -11.59
C GLU A 364 13.53 -14.58 -10.55
N VAL A 365 14.30 -15.18 -9.64
CA VAL A 365 15.10 -14.46 -8.63
C VAL A 365 16.52 -15.00 -8.60
N MET A 366 17.49 -14.12 -8.48
CA MET A 366 18.90 -14.45 -8.34
C MET A 366 19.49 -13.73 -7.13
N ILE A 367 20.19 -14.47 -6.27
CA ILE A 367 20.95 -13.85 -5.17
C ILE A 367 22.27 -13.33 -5.75
N THR A 368 22.43 -12.03 -5.77
CA THR A 368 23.57 -11.37 -6.42
C THR A 368 24.67 -10.97 -5.44
N GLN A 369 24.33 -10.58 -4.23
CA GLN A 369 25.29 -10.24 -3.18
C GLN A 369 24.95 -10.94 -1.87
N GLY A 370 25.96 -11.26 -1.09
CA GLY A 370 25.85 -11.82 0.25
C GLY A 370 25.40 -13.27 0.30
N SER A 371 24.82 -13.66 1.43
CA SER A 371 24.47 -15.05 1.72
C SER A 371 23.08 -15.16 2.36
N LEU A 372 22.27 -16.10 1.88
CA LEU A 372 20.98 -16.44 2.51
C LEU A 372 21.17 -16.95 3.94
N THR A 373 22.23 -17.75 4.17
CA THR A 373 22.55 -18.31 5.49
C THR A 373 22.92 -17.24 6.50
N GLU A 374 23.62 -16.18 6.05
CA GLU A 374 24.01 -15.05 6.91
C GLU A 374 22.87 -14.04 7.09
N ARG A 375 21.71 -14.24 6.47
CA ARG A 375 20.59 -13.28 6.47
C ARG A 375 20.97 -11.88 5.96
N ARG A 376 22.05 -11.79 5.18
CA ARG A 376 22.56 -10.54 4.62
C ARG A 376 22.85 -10.71 3.15
N PHE A 377 21.89 -10.32 2.31
CA PHE A 377 21.94 -10.56 0.87
C PHE A 377 21.10 -9.56 0.07
N VAL A 378 21.26 -9.63 -1.26
CA VAL A 378 20.35 -9.00 -2.23
C VAL A 378 19.83 -10.06 -3.19
N GLY A 379 18.50 -10.17 -3.30
CA GLY A 379 17.82 -10.94 -4.34
C GLY A 379 17.32 -10.01 -5.43
N VAL A 380 17.67 -10.29 -6.69
CA VAL A 380 17.27 -9.51 -7.86
C VAL A 380 16.30 -10.32 -8.69
N TYR A 381 15.21 -9.69 -9.11
CA TYR A 381 14.10 -10.33 -9.82
C TYR A 381 14.13 -9.96 -11.29
N GLY A 382 13.90 -10.96 -12.12
CA GLY A 382 13.75 -10.86 -13.56
C GLY A 382 12.32 -11.08 -14.02
N TYR A 383 11.90 -10.33 -15.02
CA TYR A 383 10.66 -10.48 -15.74
C TYR A 383 10.89 -10.20 -17.22
N GLN A 384 10.53 -11.15 -18.09
CA GLN A 384 10.72 -11.03 -19.55
C GLN A 384 12.15 -10.59 -19.95
N GLY A 385 13.16 -11.16 -19.29
CA GLY A 385 14.57 -10.89 -19.56
C GLY A 385 15.06 -9.52 -19.09
N ARG A 386 14.35 -8.82 -18.21
CA ARG A 386 14.74 -7.51 -17.65
C ARG A 386 14.72 -7.52 -16.12
N VAL A 387 15.58 -6.71 -15.51
CA VAL A 387 15.56 -6.46 -14.07
C VAL A 387 14.32 -5.63 -13.72
N ILE A 388 13.50 -6.14 -12.80
CA ILE A 388 12.26 -5.45 -12.40
C ILE A 388 12.18 -5.14 -10.92
N ALA A 389 12.98 -5.81 -10.09
CA ALA A 389 13.03 -5.53 -8.67
C ALA A 389 14.34 -6.01 -8.04
N ALA A 390 14.66 -5.46 -6.89
CA ALA A 390 15.67 -6.00 -5.98
C ALA A 390 15.18 -5.91 -4.53
N VAL A 391 15.44 -6.96 -3.76
CA VAL A 391 15.11 -7.06 -2.33
C VAL A 391 16.38 -7.26 -1.54
N SER A 392 16.58 -6.44 -0.53
CA SER A 392 17.73 -6.46 0.37
C SER A 392 17.32 -6.94 1.77
N PHE A 393 18.09 -7.87 2.31
CA PHE A 393 18.14 -8.19 3.74
C PHE A 393 19.44 -7.63 4.30
N ASP A 394 19.36 -6.58 5.12
CA ASP A 394 20.50 -5.86 5.73
C ASP A 394 21.68 -5.51 4.79
N ASN A 395 21.41 -5.35 3.50
CA ASN A 395 22.42 -5.04 2.48
C ASN A 395 21.96 -3.91 1.55
N THR A 396 21.38 -2.86 2.11
CA THR A 396 20.68 -1.76 1.41
C THR A 396 21.54 -0.91 0.49
N ARG A 397 22.88 -0.92 0.66
CA ARG A 397 23.83 -0.14 -0.16
C ARG A 397 23.73 -0.41 -1.67
N TRP A 398 23.16 -1.56 -2.05
CA TRP A 398 23.03 -1.96 -3.44
C TRP A 398 21.72 -1.52 -4.10
N LEU A 399 20.72 -1.10 -3.33
CA LEU A 399 19.38 -0.84 -3.87
C LEU A 399 19.36 0.32 -4.86
N GLU A 400 20.15 1.36 -4.66
CA GLU A 400 20.26 2.49 -5.60
C GLU A 400 20.82 2.02 -6.96
N PHE A 401 21.81 1.12 -6.95
CA PHE A 401 22.34 0.52 -8.16
C PHE A 401 21.24 -0.24 -8.92
N TYR A 402 20.48 -1.10 -8.23
CA TYR A 402 19.39 -1.85 -8.86
C TYR A 402 18.22 -0.97 -9.29
N GLN A 403 17.92 0.09 -8.57
CA GLN A 403 16.93 1.07 -9.01
C GLN A 403 17.29 1.65 -10.38
N ARG A 404 18.54 2.03 -10.60
CA ARG A 404 19.02 2.52 -11.90
C ARG A 404 18.91 1.45 -13.00
N LEU A 405 19.17 0.18 -12.68
CA LEU A 405 18.98 -0.92 -13.63
C LEU A 405 17.52 -1.08 -14.04
N ILE A 406 16.59 -0.92 -13.10
CA ILE A 406 15.15 -0.94 -13.39
C ILE A 406 14.76 0.24 -14.27
N GLU A 407 15.20 1.46 -13.92
CA GLU A 407 14.91 2.69 -14.67
C GLU A 407 15.42 2.62 -16.12
N THR A 408 16.55 1.95 -16.34
CA THR A 408 17.15 1.79 -17.67
C THR A 408 16.69 0.54 -18.42
N GLY A 409 15.85 -0.30 -17.78
CA GLY A 409 15.38 -1.56 -18.38
C GLY A 409 16.52 -2.55 -18.65
N ALA A 410 17.50 -2.62 -17.75
CA ALA A 410 18.68 -3.46 -17.87
C ALA A 410 18.33 -4.95 -18.03
N PRO A 411 19.15 -5.73 -18.76
CA PRO A 411 18.91 -7.16 -18.97
C PRO A 411 19.02 -7.97 -17.67
N PHE A 412 18.24 -9.06 -17.59
CA PHE A 412 18.34 -10.07 -16.55
C PHE A 412 18.69 -11.42 -17.20
N PRO A 413 19.58 -12.27 -16.66
CA PRO A 413 20.32 -12.07 -15.40
C PRO A 413 21.37 -10.96 -15.49
N VAL A 414 21.65 -10.32 -14.33
CA VAL A 414 22.64 -9.24 -14.25
C VAL A 414 24.04 -9.80 -14.41
N GLU A 415 24.80 -9.25 -15.36
CA GLU A 415 26.22 -9.56 -15.55
C GLU A 415 27.10 -8.54 -14.83
N PHE A 416 27.92 -9.01 -13.88
CA PHE A 416 28.90 -8.18 -13.18
C PHE A 416 30.27 -8.32 -13.83
N THR A 417 30.77 -7.25 -14.41
CA THR A 417 32.05 -7.29 -15.13
C THR A 417 33.27 -6.97 -14.26
N THR A 418 33.17 -6.33 -13.07
CA THR A 418 34.37 -5.81 -12.44
C THR A 418 34.44 -5.67 -10.91
N VAL A 419 33.43 -5.77 -10.07
CA VAL A 419 33.59 -5.31 -8.68
C VAL A 419 33.20 -6.26 -7.56
N ASP A 420 32.32 -7.20 -7.78
CA ASP A 420 31.95 -8.17 -6.75
C ASP A 420 32.18 -9.60 -7.23
N ARG A 421 32.86 -10.38 -6.39
CA ARG A 421 32.99 -11.83 -6.64
C ARG A 421 31.59 -12.39 -6.80
N ARG A 422 31.33 -13.00 -7.96
CA ARG A 422 30.12 -13.79 -8.16
C ARG A 422 29.97 -14.73 -6.98
N PRO A 423 28.80 -14.78 -6.32
CA PRO A 423 28.49 -15.90 -5.47
C PRO A 423 28.64 -17.15 -6.36
N GLU A 424 29.62 -17.98 -6.07
CA GLU A 424 29.95 -19.12 -6.93
C GLU A 424 28.70 -19.94 -7.21
N GLY A 425 28.39 -20.13 -8.49
CA GLY A 425 27.40 -21.08 -8.98
C GLY A 425 25.93 -20.73 -8.88
N ARG A 426 25.52 -19.52 -8.53
CA ARG A 426 24.08 -19.18 -8.41
C ARG A 426 23.52 -18.78 -9.78
N LYS A 427 22.65 -19.64 -10.30
CA LYS A 427 21.82 -19.37 -11.46
C LYS A 427 20.48 -18.79 -11.02
N PRO A 428 19.79 -18.01 -11.90
CA PRO A 428 18.40 -17.65 -11.68
C PRO A 428 17.57 -18.90 -11.38
N VAL A 429 16.66 -18.77 -10.42
CA VAL A 429 15.68 -19.80 -10.09
C VAL A 429 14.29 -19.19 -10.15
N PRO A 430 13.22 -19.99 -10.37
CA PRO A 430 11.85 -19.50 -10.30
C PRO A 430 11.59 -18.79 -8.98
N ALA A 431 10.86 -17.69 -9.04
CA ALA A 431 10.57 -16.90 -7.85
C ALA A 431 9.52 -17.54 -6.93
N ASP A 432 8.79 -18.54 -7.41
CA ASP A 432 7.78 -19.35 -6.69
C ASP A 432 6.80 -18.49 -5.89
N PHE A 433 5.94 -17.76 -6.59
CA PHE A 433 4.80 -17.10 -5.98
C PHE A 433 3.64 -18.12 -5.81
N PRO A 434 2.95 -18.15 -4.67
CA PRO A 434 2.17 -19.32 -4.26
C PRO A 434 0.87 -19.54 -5.04
N ASP A 435 0.41 -18.59 -5.82
CA ASP A 435 -0.85 -18.77 -6.55
C ASP A 435 -0.99 -17.77 -7.70
N PRO A 436 -0.89 -18.25 -8.96
CA PRO A 436 -1.21 -17.41 -10.11
C PRO A 436 -2.68 -16.98 -10.17
N SER A 437 -3.58 -17.58 -9.37
CA SER A 437 -4.97 -17.18 -9.25
C SER A 437 -5.21 -16.07 -8.21
N LEU A 438 -4.26 -15.80 -7.32
CA LEU A 438 -4.27 -14.53 -6.61
C LEU A 438 -4.10 -13.42 -7.65
N PRO A 439 -5.06 -12.48 -7.78
CA PRO A 439 -5.13 -11.57 -8.92
C PRO A 439 -4.00 -10.52 -8.87
N THR A 440 -2.78 -10.96 -9.11
CA THR A 440 -1.67 -10.09 -9.50
C THR A 440 -1.89 -9.55 -10.91
N HIS A 441 -2.73 -10.22 -11.69
CA HIS A 441 -3.05 -9.89 -13.07
C HIS A 441 -4.54 -9.62 -13.20
N GLY A 442 -4.95 -8.38 -12.87
CA GLY A 442 -6.26 -7.91 -13.30
C GLY A 442 -6.32 -7.80 -14.83
N PRO A 443 -7.50 -7.71 -15.43
CA PRO A 443 -7.60 -7.49 -16.86
C PRO A 443 -6.79 -6.26 -17.23
N THR A 444 -5.93 -6.40 -18.22
CA THR A 444 -5.13 -5.30 -18.73
C THR A 444 -6.01 -4.45 -19.63
N VAL A 445 -6.14 -3.18 -19.32
CA VAL A 445 -6.75 -2.20 -20.22
C VAL A 445 -5.62 -1.53 -20.99
N THR A 446 -5.47 -1.85 -22.24
CA THR A 446 -4.52 -1.18 -23.11
C THR A 446 -5.22 0.00 -23.76
N LEU A 447 -4.73 1.21 -23.53
CA LEU A 447 -5.18 2.41 -24.20
C LEU A 447 -4.25 2.64 -25.39
N SER A 448 -4.77 2.53 -26.61
CA SER A 448 -4.04 2.91 -27.83
C SER A 448 -4.66 4.17 -28.44
N GLY A 449 -3.81 5.05 -29.02
CA GLY A 449 -4.20 6.30 -29.66
C GLY A 449 -3.76 7.55 -28.90
N TYR A 450 -3.26 8.53 -29.65
CA TYR A 450 -2.71 9.78 -29.12
C TYR A 450 -3.75 10.90 -28.96
N SER A 451 -4.88 10.80 -29.62
CA SER A 451 -5.97 11.80 -29.52
C SER A 451 -7.23 11.19 -28.92
N PRO A 452 -8.13 11.99 -28.30
CA PRO A 452 -9.41 11.50 -27.81
C PRO A 452 -10.28 10.81 -28.86
N ALA A 453 -10.11 11.19 -30.13
CA ALA A 453 -10.87 10.63 -31.26
C ALA A 453 -10.34 9.26 -31.72
N ASP A 454 -9.06 8.96 -31.45
CA ASP A 454 -8.40 7.75 -31.93
C ASP A 454 -8.18 6.73 -30.81
N ARG A 455 -8.66 7.01 -29.59
CA ARG A 455 -8.44 6.13 -28.43
C ARG A 455 -9.27 4.86 -28.52
N GLN A 456 -8.60 3.75 -28.57
CA GLN A 456 -9.22 2.42 -28.43
C GLN A 456 -8.85 1.80 -27.10
N LEU A 457 -9.86 1.32 -26.37
CA LEU A 457 -9.71 0.55 -25.14
C LEU A 457 -9.77 -0.94 -25.49
N VAL A 458 -8.65 -1.62 -25.33
CA VAL A 458 -8.60 -3.08 -25.48
C VAL A 458 -8.55 -3.71 -24.08
N PHE A 459 -9.62 -4.43 -23.72
CA PHE A 459 -9.66 -5.24 -22.51
C PHE A 459 -9.05 -6.60 -22.83
N THR A 460 -7.90 -6.89 -22.24
CA THR A 460 -7.37 -8.25 -22.24
C THR A 460 -7.79 -8.90 -20.93
N PRO A 461 -8.66 -9.92 -20.94
CA PRO A 461 -9.01 -10.63 -19.72
C PRO A 461 -7.77 -11.25 -19.09
N ALA A 462 -7.75 -11.36 -17.76
CA ALA A 462 -6.71 -12.09 -17.06
C ALA A 462 -6.64 -13.51 -17.63
N ARG A 463 -5.47 -13.98 -18.01
CA ARG A 463 -5.29 -15.39 -18.37
C ARG A 463 -5.50 -16.21 -17.10
N HIS A 464 -6.44 -17.14 -17.17
CA HIS A 464 -6.70 -18.14 -16.14
C HIS A 464 -5.52 -19.11 -16.01
#